data_171d3d7b7e872d8e73095a20a4552787
#
_entry.id   171d3d7b7e872d8e73095a20a4552787
#
_cell.length_a   1.000
_cell.length_b   1.000
_cell.length_c   1.000
_cell.angle_alpha   90.00
_cell.angle_beta   90.00
_cell.angle_gamma   90.00
#
_symmetry.space_group_name_H-M   'P 1'
#
loop_
_entity.id
_entity.type
_entity.pdbx_description
1 polymer ?
#
loop_
_entity_poly.entity_id
_entity_poly.type
_entity_poly.pdbx_seq_one_letter_code
_entity_poly.pdbx_strand_id
1 'polypeptide(L)'
;MIILGLGYITIKSDKLDDWTEFSSAYLGMQLVDKTSSTAVLRMDERKQRFVVTNETTASNIFGWEVNDRQSLDILSGRLDKAEIKVTREPKSIADQRFVSEVISFMDPSGNKHEAFYGPELSNDKFKPGRPISGFRTGTLGMGHIVLNLSLIHI
;
A
#
# COMPACT_ATOMS: atom_id res chain seq x y z
N MET A 1 17.63 2.16 -10.36
CA MET A 1 16.17 2.44 -10.25
C MET A 1 15.89 2.69 -8.77
N ILE A 2 15.19 3.78 -8.42
CA ILE A 2 14.92 4.11 -6.99
C ILE A 2 13.68 3.36 -6.50
N ILE A 3 12.61 3.34 -7.28
CA ILE A 3 11.36 2.64 -6.97
C ILE A 3 11.47 1.20 -7.45
N LEU A 4 11.25 0.25 -6.54
CA LEU A 4 11.26 -1.19 -6.84
C LEU A 4 9.91 -1.66 -7.40
N GLY A 5 8.81 -1.20 -6.81
CA GLY A 5 7.47 -1.59 -7.22
C GLY A 5 6.39 -1.10 -6.27
N LEU A 6 5.15 -1.47 -6.59
CA LEU A 6 4.00 -1.22 -5.73
C LEU A 6 4.02 -2.22 -4.55
N GLY A 7 4.14 -1.71 -3.34
CA GLY A 7 4.29 -2.51 -2.14
C GLY A 7 2.98 -2.78 -1.41
N TYR A 8 2.10 -1.78 -1.29
CA TYR A 8 0.78 -1.91 -0.67
C TYR A 8 -0.22 -0.91 -1.23
N ILE A 9 -1.50 -1.19 -1.00
CA ILE A 9 -2.62 -0.31 -1.34
C ILE A 9 -3.56 -0.21 -0.14
N THR A 10 -4.04 1.00 0.15
CA THR A 10 -5.17 1.22 1.04
C THR A 10 -6.35 1.74 0.23
N ILE A 11 -7.51 1.13 0.40
CA ILE A 11 -8.78 1.53 -0.22
C ILE A 11 -9.73 2.02 0.86
N LYS A 12 -10.29 3.21 0.65
CA LYS A 12 -11.40 3.70 1.47
C LYS A 12 -12.71 3.20 0.89
N SER A 13 -13.49 2.50 1.71
CA SER A 13 -14.82 2.01 1.31
C SER A 13 -15.70 1.80 2.53
N ASP A 14 -16.97 2.12 2.42
CA ASP A 14 -18.01 1.80 3.39
C ASP A 14 -18.47 0.32 3.32
N LYS A 15 -18.05 -0.40 2.28
CA LYS A 15 -18.38 -1.82 2.02
C LYS A 15 -17.30 -2.77 2.51
N LEU A 16 -16.95 -2.67 3.79
CA LEU A 16 -15.84 -3.44 4.38
C LEU A 16 -16.04 -4.97 4.28
N ASP A 17 -17.26 -5.44 4.52
CA ASP A 17 -17.58 -6.88 4.47
C ASP A 17 -17.53 -7.41 3.04
N ASP A 18 -18.11 -6.68 2.08
CA ASP A 18 -18.08 -7.06 0.66
C ASP A 18 -16.64 -7.12 0.15
N TRP A 19 -15.81 -6.14 0.50
CA TRP A 19 -14.39 -6.13 0.15
C TRP A 19 -13.60 -7.27 0.78
N THR A 20 -13.92 -7.61 2.04
CA THR A 20 -13.25 -8.71 2.74
C THR A 20 -13.57 -10.04 2.05
N GLU A 21 -14.83 -10.29 1.72
CA GLU A 21 -15.26 -11.50 1.01
C GLU A 21 -14.65 -11.53 -0.41
N PHE A 22 -14.78 -10.44 -1.15
CA PHE A 22 -14.23 -10.34 -2.50
C PHE A 22 -12.74 -10.60 -2.54
N SER A 23 -11.96 -9.97 -1.65
CA SER A 23 -10.51 -10.11 -1.61
C SER A 23 -10.06 -11.51 -1.19
N SER A 24 -10.75 -12.15 -0.26
CA SER A 24 -10.36 -13.48 0.22
C SER A 24 -10.95 -14.61 -0.62
N ALA A 25 -12.28 -14.67 -0.76
CA ALA A 25 -12.96 -15.80 -1.41
C ALA A 25 -12.80 -15.80 -2.94
N TYR A 26 -12.78 -14.62 -3.57
CA TYR A 26 -12.67 -14.53 -5.02
C TYR A 26 -11.24 -14.28 -5.51
N LEU A 27 -10.52 -13.32 -4.92
CA LEU A 27 -9.14 -13.03 -5.32
C LEU A 27 -8.13 -13.99 -4.70
N GLY A 28 -8.41 -14.55 -3.52
CA GLY A 28 -7.54 -15.51 -2.85
C GLY A 28 -6.51 -14.88 -1.90
N MET A 29 -6.68 -13.60 -1.53
CA MET A 29 -5.85 -12.96 -0.51
C MET A 29 -6.12 -13.59 0.86
N GLN A 30 -5.14 -13.54 1.75
CA GLN A 30 -5.31 -13.96 3.13
C GLN A 30 -5.78 -12.80 3.99
N LEU A 31 -6.94 -12.93 4.63
CA LEU A 31 -7.37 -12.01 5.67
C LEU A 31 -6.47 -12.22 6.92
N VAL A 32 -5.79 -11.17 7.34
CA VAL A 32 -4.87 -11.19 8.48
C VAL A 32 -5.55 -10.67 9.73
N ASP A 33 -6.26 -9.56 9.61
CA ASP A 33 -6.96 -8.91 10.71
C ASP A 33 -8.20 -8.18 10.20
N LYS A 34 -9.23 -8.09 11.05
CA LYS A 34 -10.46 -7.37 10.77
C LYS A 34 -11.01 -6.74 12.04
N THR A 35 -11.27 -5.45 11.97
CA THR A 35 -11.97 -4.68 12.98
C THR A 35 -13.32 -4.17 12.45
N SER A 36 -14.00 -3.32 13.19
CA SER A 36 -15.20 -2.63 12.70
C SER A 36 -14.91 -1.57 11.63
N SER A 37 -13.66 -1.13 11.52
CA SER A 37 -13.27 -0.05 10.61
C SER A 37 -12.22 -0.44 9.57
N THR A 38 -11.55 -1.57 9.73
CA THR A 38 -10.45 -1.99 8.84
C THR A 38 -10.44 -3.48 8.58
N ALA A 39 -10.02 -3.86 7.38
CA ALA A 39 -9.63 -5.22 7.03
C ALA A 39 -8.24 -5.19 6.42
N VAL A 40 -7.35 -6.04 6.92
CA VAL A 40 -5.96 -6.17 6.50
C VAL A 40 -5.75 -7.50 5.82
N LEU A 41 -5.23 -7.45 4.59
CA LEU A 41 -5.00 -8.63 3.77
C LEU A 41 -3.57 -8.67 3.26
N ARG A 42 -3.08 -9.89 3.02
CA ARG A 42 -1.78 -10.12 2.40
C ARG A 42 -1.88 -11.08 1.21
N MET A 43 -0.86 -11.05 0.37
CA MET A 43 -0.77 -11.83 -0.87
C MET A 43 0.44 -12.79 -0.86
N ASP A 44 1.36 -12.58 0.04
CA ASP A 44 2.66 -13.25 0.11
C ASP A 44 3.20 -13.25 1.56
N GLU A 45 4.51 -13.32 1.71
CA GLU A 45 5.20 -13.31 3.01
C GLU A 45 5.19 -11.95 3.72
N ARG A 46 4.79 -10.86 3.04
CA ARG A 46 4.66 -9.54 3.69
C ARG A 46 3.52 -9.56 4.71
N LYS A 47 3.65 -8.81 5.79
CA LYS A 47 2.58 -8.71 6.81
C LYS A 47 1.29 -8.12 6.28
N GLN A 48 1.38 -7.17 5.34
CA GLN A 48 0.21 -6.62 4.65
C GLN A 48 0.55 -6.18 3.23
N ARG A 49 -0.44 -6.25 2.36
CA ARG A 49 -0.40 -5.74 0.99
C ARG A 49 -1.61 -4.88 0.67
N PHE A 50 -2.74 -5.20 1.27
CA PHE A 50 -4.00 -4.56 0.94
C PHE A 50 -4.78 -4.26 2.22
N VAL A 51 -5.21 -3.02 2.36
CA VAL A 51 -6.01 -2.56 3.49
C VAL A 51 -7.29 -1.92 2.96
N VAL A 52 -8.42 -2.32 3.52
CA VAL A 52 -9.69 -1.64 3.29
C VAL A 52 -10.11 -0.96 4.58
N THR A 53 -10.54 0.28 4.51
CA THR A 53 -10.97 1.03 5.69
C THR A 53 -12.21 1.88 5.40
N ASN A 54 -13.10 1.98 6.38
CA ASN A 54 -14.27 2.86 6.35
C ASN A 54 -14.09 4.12 7.21
N GLU A 55 -12.88 4.37 7.73
CA GLU A 55 -12.60 5.55 8.52
C GLU A 55 -12.83 6.83 7.71
N THR A 56 -13.56 7.78 8.31
CA THR A 56 -14.00 9.01 7.61
C THR A 56 -12.84 9.86 7.12
N THR A 57 -11.74 9.89 7.87
CA THR A 57 -10.52 10.66 7.57
C THR A 57 -9.56 9.95 6.62
N ALA A 58 -9.81 8.67 6.31
CA ALA A 58 -8.96 7.90 5.42
C ALA A 58 -9.11 8.30 3.96
N SER A 59 -8.10 8.04 3.16
CA SER A 59 -8.08 8.18 1.71
C SER A 59 -7.52 6.91 1.06
N ASN A 60 -7.68 6.78 -0.25
CA ASN A 60 -6.92 5.78 -0.99
C ASN A 60 -5.44 6.13 -0.95
N ILE A 61 -4.60 5.14 -0.75
CA ILE A 61 -3.14 5.29 -0.62
C ILE A 61 -2.45 4.25 -1.49
N PHE A 62 -1.41 4.68 -2.19
CA PHE A 62 -0.59 3.82 -3.04
C PHE A 62 0.85 3.87 -2.53
N GLY A 63 1.32 2.76 -1.97
CA GLY A 63 2.63 2.63 -1.33
C GLY A 63 3.68 2.05 -2.27
N TRP A 64 4.74 2.82 -2.52
CA TRP A 64 5.85 2.47 -3.41
C TRP A 64 7.09 2.06 -2.61
N GLU A 65 7.59 0.88 -2.85
CA GLU A 65 8.79 0.39 -2.19
C GLU A 65 10.05 0.94 -2.83
N VAL A 66 10.99 1.38 -2.00
CA VAL A 66 12.36 1.74 -2.40
C VAL A 66 13.37 0.83 -1.69
N ASN A 67 14.62 0.81 -2.16
CA ASN A 67 15.62 -0.15 -1.64
C ASN A 67 15.93 0.05 -0.15
N ASP A 68 16.14 1.30 0.26
CA ASP A 68 16.70 1.64 1.55
C ASP A 68 16.43 3.10 1.91
N ARG A 69 16.91 3.53 3.07
CA ARG A 69 16.80 4.90 3.55
C ARG A 69 17.40 5.90 2.59
N GLN A 70 18.57 5.60 2.03
CA GLN A 70 19.24 6.50 1.09
C GLN A 70 18.39 6.73 -0.16
N SER A 71 17.78 5.68 -0.70
CA SER A 71 16.85 5.76 -1.84
C SER A 71 15.62 6.59 -1.50
N LEU A 72 15.09 6.47 -0.27
CA LEU A 72 13.96 7.27 0.20
C LEU A 72 14.33 8.76 0.30
N ASP A 73 15.51 9.07 0.84
CA ASP A 73 16.01 10.45 0.95
C ASP A 73 16.27 11.07 -0.44
N ILE A 74 16.82 10.30 -1.39
CA ILE A 74 17.00 10.74 -2.78
C ILE A 74 15.63 11.02 -3.45
N LEU A 75 14.65 10.16 -3.26
CA LEU A 75 13.31 10.38 -3.80
C LEU A 75 12.67 11.63 -3.21
N SER A 76 12.72 11.80 -1.88
CA SER A 76 12.24 13.02 -1.20
C SER A 76 12.87 14.28 -1.78
N GLY A 77 14.20 14.30 -1.93
CA GLY A 77 14.90 15.44 -2.50
C GLY A 77 14.56 15.73 -3.98
N ARG A 78 14.22 14.71 -4.76
CA ARG A 78 13.74 14.90 -6.13
C ARG A 78 12.35 15.51 -6.19
N LEU A 79 11.45 15.07 -5.32
CA LEU A 79 10.10 15.61 -5.20
C LEU A 79 10.13 17.07 -4.73
N ASP A 80 10.95 17.38 -3.72
CA ASP A 80 11.13 18.75 -3.23
C ASP A 80 11.66 19.69 -4.33
N LYS A 81 12.62 19.23 -5.14
CA LYS A 81 13.12 19.99 -6.30
C LYS A 81 12.07 20.22 -7.39
N ALA A 82 11.08 19.35 -7.46
CA ALA A 82 9.92 19.46 -8.35
C ALA A 82 8.77 20.25 -7.71
N GLU A 83 9.02 20.91 -6.58
CA GLU A 83 8.03 21.68 -5.81
C GLU A 83 6.81 20.85 -5.34
N ILE A 84 6.99 19.53 -5.22
CA ILE A 84 5.99 18.62 -4.67
C ILE A 84 6.22 18.54 -3.16
N LYS A 85 5.20 18.93 -2.39
CA LYS A 85 5.27 18.86 -0.93
C LYS A 85 5.39 17.41 -0.45
N VAL A 86 6.48 17.12 0.26
CA VAL A 86 6.74 15.83 0.89
C VAL A 86 6.58 15.93 2.39
N THR A 87 5.91 14.95 2.99
CA THR A 87 5.81 14.79 4.44
C THR A 87 6.53 13.52 4.85
N ARG A 88 7.52 13.61 5.75
CA ARG A 88 8.07 12.42 6.42
C ARG A 88 7.10 12.03 7.52
N GLU A 89 6.47 10.88 7.35
CA GLU A 89 5.43 10.42 8.26
C GLU A 89 6.03 9.98 9.61
N PRO A 90 5.28 10.15 10.72
CA PRO A 90 5.74 9.71 12.03
C PRO A 90 5.85 8.18 12.11
N LYS A 91 6.63 7.70 13.08
CA LYS A 91 6.86 6.27 13.33
C LYS A 91 5.56 5.47 13.47
N SER A 92 4.52 6.06 14.06
CA SER A 92 3.21 5.43 14.20
C SER A 92 2.56 5.04 12.87
N ILE A 93 2.77 5.84 11.82
CA ILE A 93 2.30 5.50 10.46
C ILE A 93 3.14 4.38 9.86
N ALA A 94 4.47 4.44 10.01
CA ALA A 94 5.35 3.37 9.55
C ALA A 94 5.00 2.02 10.23
N ASP A 95 4.70 2.04 11.53
CA ASP A 95 4.27 0.86 12.27
C ASP A 95 2.93 0.30 11.77
N GLN A 96 1.96 1.17 11.47
CA GLN A 96 0.69 0.75 10.85
C GLN A 96 0.88 0.13 9.46
N ARG A 97 1.91 0.54 8.72
CA ARG A 97 2.26 0.00 7.40
C ARG A 97 3.17 -1.23 7.48
N PHE A 98 3.67 -1.57 8.68
CA PHE A 98 4.69 -2.61 8.89
C PHE A 98 5.94 -2.36 8.04
N VAL A 99 6.46 -1.15 8.09
CA VAL A 99 7.66 -0.72 7.34
C VAL A 99 8.59 0.10 8.23
N SER A 100 9.81 0.34 7.78
CA SER A 100 10.80 1.07 8.56
C SER A 100 10.54 2.57 8.61
N GLU A 101 10.36 3.20 7.46
CA GLU A 101 10.03 4.64 7.33
C GLU A 101 9.14 4.88 6.11
N VAL A 102 8.36 5.96 6.18
CA VAL A 102 7.41 6.38 5.12
C VAL A 102 7.53 7.88 4.88
N ILE A 103 7.51 8.27 3.62
CA ILE A 103 7.20 9.63 3.19
C ILE A 103 5.89 9.63 2.41
N SER A 104 5.12 10.71 2.49
CA SER A 104 3.88 10.87 1.71
C SER A 104 3.90 12.13 0.86
N PHE A 105 3.20 12.08 -0.25
CA PHE A 105 3.04 13.17 -1.20
C PHE A 105 1.76 12.98 -2.02
N MET A 106 1.35 14.03 -2.71
CA MET A 106 0.15 14.00 -3.56
C MET A 106 0.57 14.10 -5.03
N ASP A 107 -0.16 13.40 -5.91
CA ASP A 107 -0.05 13.64 -7.33
C ASP A 107 -0.89 14.87 -7.76
N PRO A 108 -0.75 15.37 -9.01
CA PRO A 108 -1.53 16.50 -9.49
C PRO A 108 -3.05 16.30 -9.49
N SER A 109 -3.52 15.04 -9.46
CA SER A 109 -4.94 14.69 -9.40
C SER A 109 -5.46 14.53 -7.96
N GLY A 110 -4.59 14.75 -6.96
CA GLY A 110 -4.94 14.66 -5.54
C GLY A 110 -4.93 13.24 -4.97
N ASN A 111 -4.34 12.26 -5.68
CA ASN A 111 -4.15 10.93 -5.11
C ASN A 111 -2.99 10.94 -4.12
N LYS A 112 -3.18 10.31 -2.96
CA LYS A 112 -2.13 10.18 -1.96
C LYS A 112 -1.21 9.00 -2.30
N HIS A 113 0.07 9.31 -2.39
CA HIS A 113 1.14 8.32 -2.54
C HIS A 113 1.97 8.27 -1.27
N GLU A 114 2.46 7.09 -0.96
CA GLU A 114 3.47 6.86 0.07
C GLU A 114 4.69 6.20 -0.59
N ALA A 115 5.90 6.53 -0.15
CA ALA A 115 7.10 5.79 -0.48
C ALA A 115 7.75 5.31 0.81
N PHE A 116 8.27 4.08 0.82
CA PHE A 116 8.75 3.42 2.03
C PHE A 116 9.87 2.43 1.74
N TYR A 117 10.60 2.04 2.80
CA TYR A 117 11.55 0.92 2.75
C TYR A 117 11.40 0.01 3.97
N GLY A 118 12.03 -1.18 3.88
CA GLY A 118 12.13 -2.11 4.99
C GLY A 118 10.79 -2.70 5.42
N PRO A 119 10.01 -3.30 4.50
CA PRO A 119 8.75 -3.94 4.86
C PRO A 119 8.99 -5.18 5.72
N GLU A 120 8.15 -5.36 6.73
CA GLU A 120 8.21 -6.50 7.63
C GLU A 120 7.61 -7.76 6.98
N LEU A 121 8.26 -8.89 7.24
CA LEU A 121 7.75 -10.20 6.87
C LEU A 121 6.91 -10.79 7.99
N SER A 122 5.91 -11.58 7.60
CA SER A 122 5.13 -12.38 8.53
C SER A 122 5.93 -13.60 8.96
N ASN A 123 5.82 -13.99 10.23
CA ASN A 123 6.36 -15.26 10.72
C ASN A 123 5.52 -16.46 10.26
N ASP A 124 4.27 -16.21 9.85
CA ASP A 124 3.35 -17.24 9.41
C ASP A 124 3.41 -17.42 7.90
N LYS A 125 3.35 -18.69 7.47
CA LYS A 125 3.24 -19.02 6.05
C LYS A 125 1.97 -18.43 5.45
N PHE A 126 2.06 -17.90 4.23
CA PHE A 126 0.91 -17.42 3.47
C PHE A 126 -0.10 -18.54 3.22
N LYS A 127 -1.37 -18.27 3.51
CA LYS A 127 -2.50 -19.19 3.29
C LYS A 127 -3.54 -18.50 2.41
N PRO A 128 -3.63 -18.86 1.12
CA PRO A 128 -4.64 -18.28 0.23
C PRO A 128 -6.06 -18.46 0.76
N GLY A 129 -6.91 -17.47 0.55
CA GLY A 129 -8.34 -17.50 0.93
C GLY A 129 -9.20 -18.44 0.05
N ARG A 130 -8.65 -18.94 -1.04
CA ARG A 130 -9.23 -19.97 -1.91
C ARG A 130 -8.14 -20.93 -2.42
N PRO A 131 -8.48 -22.11 -3.00
CA PRO A 131 -7.48 -23.08 -3.44
C PRO A 131 -6.74 -22.63 -4.71
N ILE A 132 -5.72 -21.79 -4.52
CA ILE A 132 -4.74 -21.34 -5.53
C ILE A 132 -3.33 -21.58 -4.99
N SER A 133 -2.33 -21.60 -5.88
CA SER A 133 -0.91 -21.75 -5.49
C SER A 133 -0.31 -20.51 -4.86
N GLY A 134 -0.99 -19.36 -4.93
CA GLY A 134 -0.52 -18.07 -4.43
C GLY A 134 -0.39 -17.02 -5.53
N PHE A 135 0.31 -15.94 -5.22
CA PHE A 135 0.55 -14.81 -6.13
C PHE A 135 2.02 -14.73 -6.51
N ARG A 136 2.28 -14.26 -7.71
CA ARG A 136 3.65 -13.94 -8.16
C ARG A 136 3.95 -12.48 -7.84
N THR A 137 4.49 -12.23 -6.66
CA THR A 137 4.90 -10.91 -6.20
C THR A 137 6.42 -10.71 -6.33
N GLY A 138 7.22 -11.25 -5.47
CA GLY A 138 8.68 -11.18 -5.53
C GLY A 138 9.19 -9.76 -5.80
N THR A 139 10.10 -9.63 -6.77
CA THR A 139 10.68 -8.35 -7.22
C THR A 139 9.71 -7.46 -7.99
N LEU A 140 8.55 -7.98 -8.41
CA LEU A 140 7.52 -7.24 -9.13
C LEU A 140 6.53 -6.53 -8.20
N GLY A 141 6.61 -6.78 -6.89
CA GLY A 141 5.65 -6.28 -5.91
C GLY A 141 4.23 -6.73 -6.24
N MET A 142 3.25 -5.84 -6.09
CA MET A 142 1.85 -6.12 -6.43
C MET A 142 1.54 -5.99 -7.93
N GLY A 143 2.52 -5.62 -8.76
CA GLY A 143 2.33 -5.42 -10.19
C GLY A 143 1.89 -3.98 -10.52
N HIS A 144 0.76 -3.83 -11.20
CA HIS A 144 0.28 -2.54 -11.71
C HIS A 144 -0.93 -2.03 -10.94
N ILE A 145 -1.04 -0.71 -10.86
CA ILE A 145 -2.26 -0.01 -10.46
C ILE A 145 -2.72 0.91 -11.58
N VAL A 146 -4.03 0.95 -11.81
CA VAL A 146 -4.67 1.87 -12.74
C VAL A 146 -5.41 2.93 -11.92
N LEU A 147 -5.04 4.19 -12.13
CA LEU A 147 -5.67 5.33 -11.48
C LEU A 147 -6.60 6.03 -12.47
N ASN A 148 -7.82 6.33 -12.02
CA ASN A 148 -8.73 7.19 -12.77
C ASN A 148 -8.28 8.63 -12.56
N LEU A 149 -7.57 9.17 -13.54
CA LEU A 149 -7.21 10.57 -13.54
C LEU A 149 -8.39 11.35 -14.12
N SER A 150 -8.98 12.23 -13.31
CA SER A 150 -10.03 13.12 -13.80
C SER A 150 -9.47 13.96 -14.94
N LEU A 151 -10.02 13.76 -16.14
CA LEU A 151 -9.81 14.65 -17.30
C LEU A 151 -10.60 15.96 -17.07
N ILE A 152 -10.42 16.60 -15.93
CA ILE A 152 -11.04 17.90 -15.71
C ILE A 152 -10.07 18.95 -16.24
N HIS A 153 -10.60 19.63 -17.23
CA HIS A 153 -10.09 20.85 -17.85
C HIS A 153 -9.02 20.67 -18.92
N ILE A 154 -9.51 20.29 -20.07
CA ILE A 154 -9.07 20.99 -21.26
C ILE A 154 -9.96 22.22 -21.45
#